data_aea4a6ee7afaed79aae4b3e7df91eb7a
#
_entry.id   aea4a6ee7afaed79aae4b3e7df91eb7a
#
_cell.length_a   1.000
_cell.length_b   1.000
_cell.length_c   1.000
_cell.angle_alpha   90.00
_cell.angle_beta   90.00
_cell.angle_gamma   90.00
#
_symmetry.space_group_name_H-M   'P 1'
#
loop_
_entity.id
_entity.type
_entity.pdbx_description
1 polymer ?
#
loop_
_entity_poly.entity_id
_entity_poly.type
_entity_poly.pdbx_seq_one_letter_code
_entity_poly.pdbx_strand_id
1 'polypeptide(L)'
;MRTLLIIAFITLKVHSIIAQIAEVKVMGSYAKIYNDKGQYTGNSIYVGSNTMEGYNNDYVVLKEGSYARIYDAKGHYTGNSVYVGSNKIKHVSQSAILIKEGSYVKYYDFKGHYTGNSTYEAK
;
A
#
# COMPACT_ATOMS: atom_id res chain seq x y z
N MET A 1 1.18 -44.76 -25.64
CA MET A 1 1.16 -44.24 -25.53
C MET A 1 1.19 -42.98 -25.43
N ARG A 2 1.09 -42.23 -25.50
CA ARG A 2 1.11 -41.01 -25.55
C ARG A 2 0.66 -40.26 -24.52
N THR A 3 0.66 -40.34 -23.63
CA THR A 3 0.13 -39.76 -22.53
C THR A 3 0.91 -38.72 -22.00
N LEU A 4 2.00 -38.76 -22.09
CA LEU A 4 2.82 -37.90 -21.48
C LEU A 4 2.64 -36.53 -21.62
N LEU A 5 2.33 -36.10 -22.60
CA LEU A 5 2.27 -34.76 -22.79
C LEU A 5 1.63 -33.97 -21.82
N ILE A 6 0.74 -34.33 -21.26
CA ILE A 6 0.07 -33.59 -20.34
C ILE A 6 0.76 -32.92 -19.36
N ILE A 7 1.58 -33.44 -18.81
CA ILE A 7 2.29 -32.89 -17.79
C ILE A 7 2.80 -31.60 -18.00
N ALA A 8 3.23 -31.38 -19.06
CA ALA A 8 3.90 -30.15 -19.29
C ALA A 8 3.21 -28.93 -18.81
N PHE A 9 2.02 -28.84 -18.93
CA PHE A 9 1.45 -27.63 -18.60
C PHE A 9 1.36 -27.30 -17.24
N ILE A 10 1.11 -28.12 -16.53
CA ILE A 10 1.00 -27.85 -15.18
C ILE A 10 1.99 -27.03 -14.63
N THR A 11 3.09 -27.28 -14.91
CA THR A 11 4.11 -26.61 -14.21
C THR A 11 4.22 -25.21 -14.62
N LEU A 12 3.66 -24.85 -15.62
CA LEU A 12 3.85 -23.54 -16.01
C LEU A 12 3.13 -22.50 -15.36
N LYS A 13 2.61 -22.70 -14.31
CA LYS A 13 2.00 -21.69 -13.63
C LYS A 13 2.99 -20.89 -12.96
N VAL A 14 3.78 -20.23 -13.62
CA VAL A 14 4.75 -19.37 -13.01
C VAL A 14 4.05 -18.11 -12.66
N HIS A 15 3.95 -17.80 -11.46
CA HIS A 15 3.37 -16.56 -11.04
C HIS A 15 4.46 -15.54 -11.00
N SER A 16 4.52 -14.73 -11.97
CA SER A 16 5.49 -13.64 -11.88
C SER A 16 4.95 -12.69 -10.84
N ILE A 17 5.80 -12.24 -9.99
CA ILE A 17 5.43 -11.31 -8.96
C ILE A 17 5.47 -9.95 -9.58
N ILE A 18 4.35 -9.48 -10.04
CA ILE A 18 4.27 -8.16 -10.62
C ILE A 18 3.58 -7.28 -9.62
N ALA A 19 4.18 -6.15 -9.34
CA ALA A 19 3.56 -5.21 -8.44
C ALA A 19 2.25 -4.74 -9.04
N GLN A 20 1.17 -4.81 -8.29
CA GLN A 20 -0.12 -4.32 -8.75
C GLN A 20 -0.12 -2.81 -8.78
N ILE A 21 0.65 -2.19 -7.91
CA ILE A 21 0.82 -0.76 -7.86
C ILE A 21 2.29 -0.46 -8.12
N ALA A 22 2.60 0.11 -9.25
CA ALA A 22 3.96 0.53 -9.52
C ALA A 22 4.14 2.00 -9.18
N GLU A 23 3.11 2.80 -9.37
CA GLU A 23 3.17 4.22 -9.08
C GLU A 23 1.78 4.74 -8.79
N VAL A 24 1.67 5.73 -7.91
CA VAL A 24 0.42 6.43 -7.64
C VAL A 24 0.66 7.91 -7.89
N LYS A 25 -0.18 8.51 -8.73
CA LYS A 25 -0.07 9.94 -9.01
C LYS A 25 -1.35 10.63 -8.56
N VAL A 26 -1.21 11.67 -7.75
CA VAL A 26 -2.37 12.46 -7.36
C VAL A 26 -2.60 13.49 -8.44
N MET A 27 -3.76 13.41 -9.08
CA MET A 27 -4.13 14.29 -10.17
C MET A 27 -5.50 14.84 -9.85
N GLY A 28 -5.56 16.13 -9.55
CA GLY A 28 -6.80 16.74 -9.08
C GLY A 28 -7.22 16.13 -7.77
N SER A 29 -8.43 15.63 -7.69
CA SER A 29 -8.96 15.04 -6.47
C SER A 29 -8.76 13.53 -6.37
N TYR A 30 -7.98 12.94 -7.27
CA TYR A 30 -7.85 11.49 -7.31
C TYR A 30 -6.41 11.04 -7.28
N ALA A 31 -6.15 9.97 -6.54
CA ALA A 31 -4.89 9.26 -6.58
C ALA A 31 -5.05 8.14 -7.61
N LYS A 32 -4.38 8.27 -8.75
CA LYS A 32 -4.52 7.32 -9.85
C LYS A 32 -3.41 6.28 -9.79
N ILE A 33 -3.79 5.03 -9.97
CA ILE A 33 -2.88 3.89 -9.82
C ILE A 33 -2.37 3.45 -11.18
N TYR A 34 -1.04 3.34 -11.30
CA TYR A 34 -0.37 2.95 -12.54
C TYR A 34 0.36 1.62 -12.35
N ASN A 35 0.40 0.83 -13.41
CA ASN A 35 1.10 -0.46 -13.40
C ASN A 35 2.57 -0.27 -13.77
N ASP A 36 3.33 -1.35 -13.80
CA ASP A 36 4.77 -1.31 -14.08
C ASP A 36 5.10 -0.98 -15.53
N LYS A 37 4.11 -0.91 -16.39
CA LYS A 37 4.32 -0.47 -17.76
C LYS A 37 4.00 1.01 -17.92
N GLY A 38 3.74 1.69 -16.84
CA GLY A 38 3.41 3.11 -16.87
C GLY A 38 2.00 3.40 -17.35
N GLN A 39 1.13 2.40 -17.34
CA GLN A 39 -0.23 2.57 -17.81
C GLN A 39 -1.19 2.75 -16.65
N TYR A 40 -2.15 3.63 -16.85
CA TYR A 40 -3.21 3.81 -15.84
C TYR A 40 -4.05 2.55 -15.78
N THR A 41 -4.22 2.01 -14.58
CA THR A 41 -4.94 0.77 -14.41
C THR A 41 -6.45 0.93 -14.49
N GLY A 42 -6.95 2.14 -14.49
CA GLY A 42 -8.38 2.41 -14.39
C GLY A 42 -8.84 2.54 -12.96
N ASN A 43 -7.97 2.29 -12.00
CA ASN A 43 -8.30 2.35 -10.58
C ASN A 43 -7.78 3.63 -9.96
N SER A 44 -8.62 4.27 -9.16
CA SER A 44 -8.23 5.50 -8.48
C SER A 44 -8.92 5.58 -7.13
N ILE A 45 -8.40 6.44 -6.27
CA ILE A 45 -8.95 6.68 -4.95
C ILE A 45 -9.26 8.14 -4.85
N TYR A 46 -10.46 8.47 -4.39
CA TYR A 46 -10.81 9.88 -4.19
C TYR A 46 -10.05 10.39 -2.98
N VAL A 47 -9.25 11.41 -3.18
CA VAL A 47 -8.44 12.00 -2.12
C VAL A 47 -9.13 13.25 -1.57
N GLY A 48 -9.69 14.06 -2.45
CA GLY A 48 -10.33 15.30 -2.03
C GLY A 48 -9.35 16.21 -1.32
N SER A 49 -9.70 16.59 -0.10
CA SER A 49 -8.84 17.43 0.71
C SER A 49 -7.90 16.62 1.60
N ASN A 50 -7.96 15.30 1.52
CA ASN A 50 -7.07 14.44 2.30
C ASN A 50 -5.70 14.34 1.63
N THR A 51 -4.77 13.63 2.25
CA THR A 51 -3.40 13.55 1.75
C THR A 51 -3.02 12.10 1.45
N MET A 52 -2.45 11.89 0.27
CA MET A 52 -1.89 10.57 -0.05
C MET A 52 -0.50 10.53 0.57
N GLU A 53 -0.31 9.64 1.56
CA GLU A 53 0.90 9.60 2.35
C GLU A 53 1.96 8.66 1.78
N GLY A 54 1.55 7.68 1.02
CA GLY A 54 2.50 6.77 0.39
C GLY A 54 1.81 5.53 -0.14
N TYR A 55 2.60 4.67 -0.74
CA TYR A 55 2.10 3.43 -1.32
C TYR A 55 3.22 2.40 -1.38
N ASN A 56 2.83 1.16 -1.55
CA ASN A 56 3.76 0.08 -1.86
C ASN A 56 3.16 -0.76 -2.99
N ASN A 57 3.62 -1.98 -3.20
CA ASN A 57 3.14 -2.79 -4.31
C ASN A 57 1.67 -3.18 -4.19
N ASP A 58 1.12 -3.17 -3.01
CA ASP A 58 -0.21 -3.70 -2.74
C ASP A 58 -1.20 -2.69 -2.17
N TYR A 59 -0.72 -1.63 -1.54
CA TYR A 59 -1.58 -0.71 -0.80
C TYR A 59 -1.25 0.75 -1.04
N VAL A 60 -2.26 1.58 -0.86
CA VAL A 60 -2.12 3.04 -0.86
C VAL A 60 -2.62 3.54 0.48
N VAL A 61 -1.90 4.45 1.11
CA VAL A 61 -2.26 4.99 2.41
C VAL A 61 -2.62 6.46 2.28
N LEU A 62 -3.82 6.79 2.70
CA LEU A 62 -4.31 8.17 2.74
C LEU A 62 -4.49 8.61 4.18
N LYS A 63 -4.12 9.83 4.48
CA LYS A 63 -4.46 10.39 5.79
C LYS A 63 -5.79 11.11 5.65
N GLU A 64 -6.78 10.62 6.37
CA GLU A 64 -8.13 11.17 6.35
C GLU A 64 -8.50 11.52 7.79
N GLY A 65 -8.46 12.79 8.12
CA GLY A 65 -8.65 13.22 9.48
C GLY A 65 -7.54 12.68 10.39
N SER A 66 -7.91 11.98 11.43
CA SER A 66 -6.97 11.40 12.39
C SER A 66 -6.53 9.98 12.03
N TYR A 67 -6.92 9.48 10.88
CA TYR A 67 -6.63 8.09 10.52
C TYR A 67 -5.81 7.97 9.26
N ALA A 68 -4.90 7.01 9.25
CA ALA A 68 -4.22 6.57 8.04
C ALA A 68 -5.05 5.41 7.51
N ARG A 69 -5.78 5.63 6.43
CA ARG A 69 -6.64 4.59 5.87
C ARG A 69 -5.93 3.85 4.76
N ILE A 70 -6.11 2.55 4.73
CA ILE A 70 -5.38 1.67 3.84
C ILE A 70 -6.31 1.20 2.71
N TYR A 71 -5.90 1.47 1.47
CA TYR A 71 -6.66 1.13 0.28
C TYR A 71 -5.91 0.08 -0.52
N ASP A 72 -6.63 -0.78 -1.23
CA ASP A 72 -6.01 -1.82 -2.05
C ASP A 72 -5.69 -1.31 -3.46
N ALA A 73 -5.13 -2.17 -4.28
CA ALA A 73 -4.72 -1.81 -5.64
C ALA A 73 -5.90 -1.53 -6.57
N LYS A 74 -7.10 -1.90 -6.18
CA LYS A 74 -8.29 -1.60 -6.97
C LYS A 74 -8.91 -0.28 -6.54
N GLY A 75 -8.32 0.37 -5.56
CA GLY A 75 -8.83 1.64 -5.06
C GLY A 75 -9.91 1.51 -4.01
N HIS A 76 -10.09 0.33 -3.44
CA HIS A 76 -11.12 0.11 -2.43
C HIS A 76 -10.53 0.20 -1.03
N TYR A 77 -11.28 0.81 -0.13
CA TYR A 77 -10.87 0.84 1.28
C TYR A 77 -10.88 -0.57 1.83
N THR A 78 -9.80 -1.00 2.43
CA THR A 78 -9.66 -2.35 2.95
C THR A 78 -10.44 -2.57 4.24
N GLY A 79 -10.91 -1.49 4.87
CA GLY A 79 -11.51 -1.56 6.20
C GLY A 79 -10.48 -1.40 7.31
N ASN A 80 -9.20 -1.33 6.96
CA ASN A 80 -8.12 -1.22 7.94
C ASN A 80 -7.57 0.19 7.97
N SER A 81 -7.29 0.67 9.17
CA SER A 81 -6.72 2.00 9.36
C SER A 81 -5.87 2.03 10.62
N VAL A 82 -5.02 3.05 10.72
CA VAL A 82 -4.22 3.28 11.91
C VAL A 82 -4.60 4.65 12.45
N TYR A 83 -4.88 4.75 13.75
CA TYR A 83 -5.13 6.05 14.34
C TYR A 83 -3.81 6.78 14.46
N VAL A 84 -3.72 7.93 13.84
CA VAL A 84 -2.49 8.71 13.82
C VAL A 84 -2.63 9.95 14.68
N GLY A 85 -3.84 10.50 14.78
CA GLY A 85 -4.05 11.75 15.51
C GLY A 85 -3.24 12.87 14.90
N SER A 86 -2.45 13.52 15.73
CA SER A 86 -1.57 14.59 15.27
C SER A 86 -0.16 14.11 14.98
N ASN A 87 0.09 12.81 15.08
CA ASN A 87 1.42 12.28 14.78
C ASN A 87 1.69 12.31 13.28
N LYS A 88 2.94 12.12 12.91
CA LYS A 88 3.32 12.24 11.51
C LYS A 88 3.55 10.86 10.91
N ILE A 89 2.97 10.63 9.73
CA ILE A 89 3.30 9.45 8.96
C ILE A 89 4.61 9.74 8.26
N LYS A 90 5.66 9.01 8.63
CA LYS A 90 6.99 9.25 8.10
C LYS A 90 7.20 8.58 6.76
N HIS A 91 6.66 7.41 6.58
CA HIS A 91 6.94 6.64 5.38
C HIS A 91 6.01 5.44 5.29
N VAL A 92 5.73 5.02 4.06
CA VAL A 92 5.03 3.78 3.80
C VAL A 92 6.02 2.88 3.07
N SER A 93 6.45 1.80 3.72
CA SER A 93 7.39 0.87 3.13
C SER A 93 6.65 -0.33 2.58
N GLN A 94 7.36 -1.28 2.02
CA GLN A 94 6.73 -2.49 1.50
C GLN A 94 6.07 -3.30 2.63
N SER A 95 6.61 -3.25 3.82
CA SER A 95 6.13 -4.08 4.92
C SER A 95 5.45 -3.32 6.06
N ALA A 96 5.51 -2.00 6.10
CA ALA A 96 5.00 -1.26 7.26
C ALA A 96 4.68 0.19 6.95
N ILE A 97 3.82 0.74 7.80
CA ILE A 97 3.55 2.18 7.83
C ILE A 97 4.31 2.70 9.04
N LEU A 98 5.19 3.67 8.82
CA LEU A 98 6.04 4.20 9.86
C LEU A 98 5.46 5.52 10.36
N ILE A 99 5.16 5.57 11.65
CA ILE A 99 4.51 6.74 12.25
C ILE A 99 5.38 7.26 13.40
N LYS A 100 5.69 8.54 13.36
CA LYS A 100 6.48 9.16 14.41
C LYS A 100 5.58 9.54 15.57
N GLU A 101 5.81 8.92 16.70
CA GLU A 101 5.08 9.18 17.94
C GLU A 101 6.07 9.60 19.00
N GLY A 102 6.17 10.89 19.26
CA GLY A 102 7.18 11.39 20.19
C GLY A 102 8.58 11.21 19.63
N SER A 103 9.42 10.51 20.37
CA SER A 103 10.80 10.24 19.95
C SER A 103 10.96 8.87 19.30
N TYR A 104 9.86 8.21 18.98
CA TYR A 104 9.94 6.89 18.38
C TYR A 104 9.20 6.86 17.06
N VAL A 105 9.74 6.12 16.10
CA VAL A 105 9.04 5.80 14.88
C VAL A 105 8.52 4.39 15.06
N LYS A 106 7.20 4.24 15.10
CA LYS A 106 6.55 2.96 15.33
C LYS A 106 6.10 2.37 14.00
N TYR A 107 6.20 1.05 13.89
CA TYR A 107 5.92 0.33 12.66
C TYR A 107 4.57 -0.36 12.78
N TYR A 108 3.67 -0.04 11.87
CA TYR A 108 2.32 -0.63 11.85
C TYR A 108 2.17 -1.48 10.59
N ASP A 109 1.47 -2.60 10.70
CA ASP A 109 1.22 -3.44 9.54
C ASP A 109 0.03 -2.91 8.73
N PHE A 110 -0.26 -3.54 7.60
CA PHE A 110 -1.34 -3.09 6.74
C PHE A 110 -2.71 -3.61 7.15
N LYS A 111 -2.80 -4.22 8.31
CA LYS A 111 -4.07 -4.50 8.96
C LYS A 111 -4.35 -3.46 10.04
N GLY A 112 -3.45 -2.52 10.18
CA GLY A 112 -3.62 -1.43 11.15
C GLY A 112 -3.11 -1.70 12.54
N HIS A 113 -2.32 -2.77 12.72
CA HIS A 113 -1.84 -3.16 14.05
C HIS A 113 -0.39 -2.76 14.26
N TYR A 114 -0.08 -2.29 15.47
CA TYR A 114 1.30 -2.04 15.83
C TYR A 114 2.05 -3.36 15.87
N THR A 115 3.18 -3.42 15.18
CA THR A 115 3.95 -4.64 15.07
C THR A 115 4.80 -4.95 16.31
N GLY A 116 4.94 -3.98 17.19
CA GLY A 116 5.85 -4.09 18.33
C GLY A 116 7.24 -3.56 18.04
N ASN A 117 7.52 -3.18 16.80
CA ASN A 117 8.82 -2.65 16.42
C ASN A 117 8.81 -1.14 16.41
N SER A 118 9.86 -0.54 16.93
CA SER A 118 10.01 0.90 16.90
C SER A 118 11.49 1.26 16.86
N THR A 119 11.78 2.47 16.40
CA THR A 119 13.13 2.98 16.33
C THR A 119 13.17 4.33 17.00
N TYR A 120 14.18 4.60 17.79
CA TYR A 120 14.34 5.90 18.43
C TYR A 120 14.77 6.91 17.37
N GLU A 121 14.11 8.04 17.35
CA GLU A 121 14.49 9.13 16.45
C GLU A 121 14.29 10.42 17.24
N ALA A 122 15.35 11.12 17.54
CA ALA A 122 15.27 12.34 18.31
C ALA A 122 14.42 13.37 17.56
N LYS A 123 13.80 14.23 18.32
CA LYS A 123 12.95 15.27 17.73
C LYS A 123 13.77 16.34 17.03
#